data_0031fe2e69c2c94de11f941bb8c04c08
#
_entry.id   0031fe2e69c2c94de11f941bb8c04c08
#
_cell.length_a   1.000
_cell.length_b   1.000
_cell.length_c   1.000
_cell.angle_alpha   90.00
_cell.angle_beta   90.00
_cell.angle_gamma   90.00
#
_symmetry.space_group_name_H-M   'P 1'
#
loop_
_entity.id
_entity.type
_entity.pdbx_description
1 polymer ?
#
loop_
_entity_poly.entity_id
_entity_poly.type
_entity_poly.pdbx_seq_one_letter_code
_entity_poly.pdbx_strand_id
1 'polypeptide(L)'
;MKTFAALIFAFACLVTLVMADNPRYRDECVTIQYWRGKNGNEVPQIIAECPVKTDQPDSYRCTTLKLDMCYANAFGRLEPRLNGGFSSSCSDCIMESTKLTCTCANGSGGTTRASTETNDLIKNAASLLSCFGHNGIWCSDAGIGFHVAENITATDYVRLLNSQP
;
A
#
# COMPACT_ATOMS: atom_id res chain seq x y z
N MET A 1 -8.82 -72.51 4.30
CA MET A 1 -8.68 -71.39 3.39
C MET A 1 -8.86 -70.13 4.23
N LYS A 2 -7.78 -69.41 4.54
CA LYS A 2 -7.81 -68.18 5.36
C LYS A 2 -7.56 -67.01 4.43
N THR A 3 -8.58 -66.13 4.21
CA THR A 3 -8.51 -64.92 3.43
C THR A 3 -7.92 -63.80 4.30
N PHE A 4 -6.76 -63.30 3.92
CA PHE A 4 -6.15 -62.10 4.50
C PHE A 4 -6.74 -60.86 3.80
N ALA A 5 -7.49 -60.07 4.55
CA ALA A 5 -7.89 -58.74 4.11
C ALA A 5 -6.78 -57.76 4.39
N ALA A 6 -6.14 -57.22 3.35
CA ALA A 6 -5.16 -56.17 3.47
C ALA A 6 -5.87 -54.82 3.59
N LEU A 7 -5.79 -54.20 4.77
CA LEU A 7 -6.20 -52.81 4.99
C LEU A 7 -5.12 -51.87 4.45
N ILE A 8 -5.40 -51.23 3.33
CA ILE A 8 -4.57 -50.13 2.79
C ILE A 8 -5.01 -48.86 3.49
N PHE A 9 -4.23 -48.37 4.46
CA PHE A 9 -4.37 -47.04 5.01
C PHE A 9 -3.79 -46.03 4.03
N ALA A 10 -4.63 -45.34 3.27
CA ALA A 10 -4.26 -44.20 2.48
C ALA A 10 -4.07 -43.00 3.42
N PHE A 11 -2.82 -42.68 3.75
CA PHE A 11 -2.47 -41.45 4.46
C PHE A 11 -2.56 -40.29 3.46
N ALA A 12 -3.72 -39.65 3.41
CA ALA A 12 -3.87 -38.39 2.69
C ALA A 12 -3.12 -37.29 3.46
N CYS A 13 -1.90 -36.99 3.03
CA CYS A 13 -1.12 -35.87 3.53
C CYS A 13 -1.78 -34.58 3.01
N LEU A 14 -2.66 -33.99 3.81
CA LEU A 14 -3.21 -32.66 3.54
C LEU A 14 -2.08 -31.64 3.76
N VAL A 15 -1.37 -31.30 2.70
CA VAL A 15 -0.46 -30.18 2.68
C VAL A 15 -1.32 -28.92 2.64
N THR A 16 -1.64 -28.35 3.81
CA THR A 16 -2.19 -27.00 3.89
C THR A 16 -1.10 -26.03 3.48
N LEU A 17 -1.19 -25.53 2.24
CA LEU A 17 -0.41 -24.38 1.81
C LEU A 17 -0.86 -23.19 2.65
N VAL A 18 -0.14 -22.91 3.73
CA VAL A 18 -0.25 -21.65 4.45
C VAL A 18 0.30 -20.59 3.51
N MET A 19 -0.60 -19.93 2.76
CA MET A 19 -0.26 -18.71 2.07
C MET A 19 0.14 -17.71 3.15
N ALA A 20 1.43 -17.40 3.25
CA ALA A 20 1.89 -16.32 4.10
C ALA A 20 1.29 -15.03 3.56
N ASP A 21 0.16 -14.61 4.12
CA ASP A 21 -0.44 -13.31 3.79
C ASP A 21 0.52 -12.23 4.31
N ASN A 22 0.99 -11.36 3.42
CA ASN A 22 1.84 -10.26 3.85
C ASN A 22 1.06 -9.40 4.85
N PRO A 23 1.67 -9.01 5.96
CA PRO A 23 0.99 -8.24 6.97
C PRO A 23 0.53 -6.89 6.42
N ARG A 24 -0.56 -6.38 6.97
CA ARG A 24 -1.11 -5.07 6.63
C ARG A 24 -0.09 -3.99 7.01
N TYR A 25 0.04 -2.97 6.20
CA TYR A 25 1.09 -1.96 6.40
C TYR A 25 0.96 -1.23 7.74
N ARG A 26 -0.26 -1.00 8.22
CA ARG A 26 -0.52 -0.30 9.49
C ARG A 26 -0.06 -1.09 10.71
N ASP A 27 -0.01 -2.41 10.59
CA ASP A 27 0.34 -3.30 11.71
C ASP A 27 1.86 -3.39 11.93
N GLU A 28 2.65 -3.09 10.91
CA GLU A 28 4.11 -3.20 10.95
C GLU A 28 4.85 -1.88 10.72
N CYS A 29 4.35 -1.02 9.83
CA CYS A 29 5.02 0.22 9.49
C CYS A 29 4.69 1.32 10.49
N VAL A 30 5.64 2.22 10.70
CA VAL A 30 5.54 3.38 11.58
C VAL A 30 5.65 4.67 10.78
N THR A 31 5.52 5.82 11.42
CA THR A 31 5.66 7.15 10.82
C THR A 31 4.86 7.30 9.52
N ILE A 32 3.61 6.76 9.52
CA ILE A 32 2.75 6.74 8.34
C ILE A 32 2.24 8.15 8.07
N GLN A 33 2.50 8.63 6.86
CA GLN A 33 2.07 9.94 6.39
C GLN A 33 1.32 9.82 5.06
N TYR A 34 0.37 10.74 4.87
CA TYR A 34 -0.33 10.93 3.61
C TYR A 34 0.14 12.23 2.98
N TRP A 35 0.47 12.17 1.70
CA TRP A 35 0.89 13.34 0.93
C TRP A 35 0.16 13.40 -0.41
N ARG A 36 -0.31 14.56 -0.78
CA ARG A 36 -1.06 14.83 -2.03
C ARG A 36 -0.48 15.96 -2.85
N GLY A 37 0.81 16.25 -2.67
CA GLY A 37 1.47 17.39 -3.29
C GLY A 37 1.32 18.68 -2.49
N LYS A 38 2.21 19.61 -2.80
CA LYS A 38 2.30 20.93 -2.15
C LYS A 38 1.00 21.73 -2.30
N ASN A 39 0.35 21.63 -3.46
CA ASN A 39 -0.89 22.32 -3.80
C ASN A 39 -2.13 21.42 -3.77
N GLY A 40 -2.00 20.19 -3.31
CA GLY A 40 -3.10 19.23 -3.26
C GLY A 40 -3.53 18.66 -4.61
N ASN A 41 -2.77 18.89 -5.67
CA ASN A 41 -3.10 18.50 -7.05
C ASN A 41 -2.22 17.35 -7.58
N GLU A 42 -1.31 16.84 -6.78
CA GLU A 42 -0.45 15.72 -7.18
C GLU A 42 -1.09 14.38 -6.83
N VAL A 43 -0.56 13.32 -7.44
CA VAL A 43 -1.01 11.95 -7.15
C VAL A 43 -0.85 11.64 -5.67
N PRO A 44 -1.92 11.29 -4.96
CA PRO A 44 -1.84 10.95 -3.55
C PRO A 44 -0.91 9.76 -3.28
N GLN A 45 -0.12 9.88 -2.22
CA GLN A 45 0.86 8.86 -1.81
C GLN A 45 0.73 8.55 -0.32
N ILE A 46 0.99 7.31 0.04
CA ILE A 46 1.33 6.92 1.41
C ILE A 46 2.84 6.84 1.48
N ILE A 47 3.39 7.43 2.54
CA ILE A 47 4.81 7.40 2.89
C ILE A 47 4.89 6.82 4.29
N ALA A 48 5.74 5.82 4.49
CA ALA A 48 5.87 5.13 5.78
C ALA A 48 7.28 4.60 5.99
N GLU A 49 7.63 4.35 7.23
CA GLU A 49 8.81 3.58 7.60
C GLU A 49 8.39 2.15 7.89
N CYS A 50 8.84 1.21 7.06
CA CYS A 50 8.51 -0.21 7.20
C CYS A 50 9.71 -1.03 7.65
N PRO A 51 9.52 -2.06 8.50
CA PRO A 51 10.61 -2.84 9.04
C PRO A 51 11.35 -3.59 7.94
N VAL A 52 12.67 -3.56 8.01
CA VAL A 52 13.53 -4.35 7.14
C VAL A 52 13.65 -5.75 7.77
N LYS A 53 13.15 -6.76 7.07
CA LYS A 53 13.29 -8.17 7.50
C LYS A 53 14.74 -8.63 7.28
N THR A 54 15.64 -8.15 8.10
CA THR A 54 17.05 -8.56 8.16
C THR A 54 17.37 -9.04 9.58
N ASP A 55 18.56 -9.58 9.77
CA ASP A 55 19.07 -10.02 11.08
C ASP A 55 19.26 -8.87 12.09
N GLN A 56 18.93 -7.64 11.72
CA GLN A 56 18.93 -6.48 12.61
C GLN A 56 17.49 -6.16 13.02
N PRO A 57 17.09 -6.49 14.25
CA PRO A 57 15.82 -6.01 14.79
C PRO A 57 15.84 -4.49 14.86
N ASP A 58 14.68 -3.86 14.65
CA ASP A 58 14.47 -2.41 14.72
C ASP A 58 15.06 -1.57 13.56
N SER A 59 15.42 -2.19 12.44
CA SER A 59 15.77 -1.47 11.24
C SER A 59 14.54 -1.15 10.41
N TYR A 60 14.30 0.15 10.15
CA TYR A 60 13.20 0.64 9.32
C TYR A 60 13.73 1.40 8.11
N ARG A 61 13.03 1.33 6.99
CA ARG A 61 13.34 2.12 5.80
C ARG A 61 12.10 2.86 5.32
N CYS A 62 12.34 4.11 4.87
CA CYS A 62 11.29 4.93 4.27
C CYS A 62 10.91 4.39 2.89
N THR A 63 9.60 4.17 2.68
CA THR A 63 9.00 3.74 1.43
C THR A 63 7.81 4.62 1.07
N THR A 64 7.56 4.80 -0.22
CA THR A 64 6.40 5.55 -0.73
C THR A 64 5.65 4.75 -1.78
N LEU A 65 4.32 4.86 -1.77
CA LEU A 65 3.43 4.20 -2.71
C LEU A 65 2.39 5.20 -3.25
N LYS A 66 2.36 5.39 -4.56
CA LYS A 66 1.33 6.18 -5.24
C LYS A 66 0.00 5.43 -5.20
N LEU A 67 -1.04 6.04 -4.65
CA LEU A 67 -2.34 5.39 -4.48
C LEU A 67 -3.10 5.17 -5.80
N ASP A 68 -2.74 5.87 -6.87
CA ASP A 68 -3.24 5.62 -8.22
C ASP A 68 -2.89 4.22 -8.76
N MET A 69 -1.84 3.59 -8.21
CA MET A 69 -1.50 2.21 -8.54
C MET A 69 -2.47 1.20 -7.91
N CYS A 70 -3.22 1.62 -6.88
CA CYS A 70 -4.02 0.73 -6.03
C CYS A 70 -5.53 0.92 -6.18
N TYR A 71 -5.99 2.11 -6.60
CA TYR A 71 -7.40 2.46 -6.60
C TYR A 71 -7.86 3.11 -7.89
N ALA A 72 -9.13 2.85 -8.23
CA ALA A 72 -9.86 3.52 -9.30
C ALA A 72 -11.07 4.27 -8.75
N ASN A 73 -11.53 5.28 -9.48
CA ASN A 73 -12.86 5.82 -9.31
C ASN A 73 -13.85 5.04 -10.20
N ALA A 74 -14.74 4.31 -9.57
CA ALA A 74 -15.82 3.59 -10.23
C ALA A 74 -17.15 4.34 -10.02
N PHE A 75 -17.39 5.35 -10.86
CA PHE A 75 -18.60 6.17 -10.83
C PHE A 75 -18.90 6.77 -9.45
N GLY A 76 -17.92 7.42 -8.84
CA GLY A 76 -18.03 8.04 -7.53
C GLY A 76 -17.79 7.08 -6.35
N ARG A 77 -17.19 5.91 -6.57
CA ARG A 77 -16.71 4.99 -5.54
C ARG A 77 -15.22 4.73 -5.71
N LEU A 78 -14.50 4.71 -4.60
CA LEU A 78 -13.11 4.29 -4.57
C LEU A 78 -13.06 2.76 -4.47
N GLU A 79 -12.60 2.11 -5.53
CA GLU A 79 -12.51 0.64 -5.60
C GLU A 79 -11.06 0.18 -5.78
N PRO A 80 -10.65 -0.90 -5.09
CA PRO A 80 -9.37 -1.55 -5.34
C PRO A 80 -9.21 -1.94 -6.80
N ARG A 81 -8.17 -1.41 -7.46
CA ARG A 81 -7.86 -1.74 -8.86
C ARG A 81 -6.40 -1.43 -9.16
N LEU A 82 -5.71 -2.41 -9.75
CA LEU A 82 -4.34 -2.20 -10.21
C LEU A 82 -4.31 -1.12 -11.29
N ASN A 83 -3.40 -0.13 -11.12
CA ASN A 83 -3.25 1.02 -12.00
C ASN A 83 -4.56 1.78 -12.24
N GLY A 84 -5.36 1.94 -11.19
CA GLY A 84 -6.70 2.49 -11.31
C GLY A 84 -6.78 3.98 -11.59
N GLY A 85 -5.76 4.78 -11.27
CA GLY A 85 -5.64 6.19 -11.63
C GLY A 85 -6.75 7.09 -11.10
N PHE A 86 -7.25 6.83 -9.88
CA PHE A 86 -8.43 7.53 -9.33
C PHE A 86 -8.23 9.03 -9.22
N SER A 87 -7.01 9.52 -9.02
CA SER A 87 -6.72 10.95 -8.83
C SER A 87 -7.05 11.80 -10.06
N SER A 88 -7.17 11.20 -11.25
CA SER A 88 -7.58 11.88 -12.47
C SER A 88 -9.05 12.37 -12.45
N SER A 89 -9.88 11.80 -11.58
CA SER A 89 -11.31 12.08 -11.47
C SER A 89 -11.80 12.22 -10.03
N CYS A 90 -10.89 12.28 -9.07
CA CYS A 90 -11.16 12.56 -7.66
C CYS A 90 -10.29 13.72 -7.17
N SER A 91 -10.88 14.57 -6.33
CA SER A 91 -10.23 15.71 -5.67
C SER A 91 -10.46 15.67 -4.16
N ASP A 92 -9.92 16.67 -3.46
CA ASP A 92 -10.14 16.90 -2.01
C ASP A 92 -9.94 15.65 -1.15
N CYS A 93 -8.94 14.89 -1.53
CA CYS A 93 -8.60 13.66 -0.80
C CYS A 93 -7.96 13.99 0.54
N ILE A 94 -8.45 13.33 1.57
CA ILE A 94 -7.89 13.33 2.93
C ILE A 94 -7.69 11.90 3.41
N MET A 95 -6.78 11.70 4.33
CA MET A 95 -6.61 10.42 5.00
C MET A 95 -6.72 10.60 6.51
N GLU A 96 -7.63 9.87 7.12
CA GLU A 96 -7.82 9.78 8.57
C GLU A 96 -7.42 8.38 9.01
N SER A 97 -6.28 8.26 9.67
CA SER A 97 -5.66 6.97 9.96
C SER A 97 -5.39 6.17 8.66
N THR A 98 -6.19 5.16 8.36
CA THR A 98 -6.10 4.32 7.14
C THR A 98 -7.25 4.55 6.16
N LYS A 99 -8.21 5.39 6.53
CA LYS A 99 -9.37 5.70 5.70
C LYS A 99 -9.09 6.84 4.75
N LEU A 100 -8.96 6.51 3.46
CA LEU A 100 -8.89 7.49 2.38
C LEU A 100 -10.30 7.95 2.01
N THR A 101 -10.54 9.26 1.97
CA THR A 101 -11.81 9.85 1.56
C THR A 101 -11.55 10.93 0.50
N CYS A 102 -12.24 10.87 -0.64
CA CYS A 102 -12.10 11.81 -1.75
C CYS A 102 -13.48 12.26 -2.27
N THR A 103 -13.51 13.38 -2.97
CA THR A 103 -14.65 13.82 -3.79
C THR A 103 -14.43 13.34 -5.22
N CYS A 104 -15.21 12.37 -5.68
CA CYS A 104 -14.99 11.68 -6.96
C CYS A 104 -16.14 11.95 -7.95
N ALA A 105 -15.82 12.13 -9.23
CA ALA A 105 -16.80 12.24 -10.29
C ALA A 105 -17.66 10.96 -10.38
N ASN A 106 -19.00 11.13 -10.46
CA ASN A 106 -19.96 10.02 -10.43
C ASN A 106 -20.45 9.56 -11.80
N GLY A 107 -19.89 10.14 -12.88
CA GLY A 107 -20.26 9.78 -14.26
C GLY A 107 -21.56 10.39 -14.78
N SER A 108 -22.36 11.06 -13.94
CA SER A 108 -23.60 11.74 -14.32
C SER A 108 -23.50 13.28 -14.26
N GLY A 109 -22.28 13.80 -14.32
CA GLY A 109 -22.00 15.24 -14.28
C GLY A 109 -21.88 15.83 -12.87
N GLY A 110 -22.02 15.01 -11.83
CA GLY A 110 -21.84 15.38 -10.43
C GLY A 110 -20.66 14.70 -9.75
N THR A 111 -20.56 14.90 -8.45
CA THR A 111 -19.53 14.27 -7.61
C THR A 111 -20.15 13.54 -6.43
N THR A 112 -19.46 12.57 -5.90
CA THR A 112 -19.82 11.82 -4.69
C THR A 112 -18.60 11.77 -3.76
N ARG A 113 -18.84 11.90 -2.46
CA ARG A 113 -17.79 11.67 -1.47
C ARG A 113 -17.63 10.17 -1.23
N ALA A 114 -16.50 9.63 -1.61
CA ALA A 114 -16.18 8.22 -1.57
C ALA A 114 -15.07 7.95 -0.54
N SER A 115 -15.13 6.79 0.12
CA SER A 115 -14.10 6.37 1.08
C SER A 115 -13.71 4.92 0.86
N THR A 116 -12.48 4.57 1.22
CA THR A 116 -11.97 3.20 1.25
C THR A 116 -10.96 3.01 2.38
N GLU A 117 -10.87 1.80 2.93
CA GLU A 117 -9.85 1.44 3.92
C GLU A 117 -8.58 0.98 3.22
N THR A 118 -7.52 1.78 3.32
CA THR A 118 -6.27 1.44 2.64
C THR A 118 -5.55 0.25 3.26
N ASN A 119 -5.76 0.02 4.56
CA ASN A 119 -5.17 -1.10 5.29
C ASN A 119 -5.71 -2.48 4.86
N ASP A 120 -6.86 -2.53 4.20
CA ASP A 120 -7.41 -3.79 3.69
C ASP A 120 -6.69 -4.29 2.43
N LEU A 121 -6.10 -3.38 1.66
CA LEU A 121 -5.42 -3.69 0.41
C LEU A 121 -3.89 -3.58 0.50
N ILE A 122 -3.41 -2.49 1.13
CA ILE A 122 -1.98 -2.19 1.16
C ILE A 122 -1.29 -3.04 2.23
N LYS A 123 -0.20 -3.68 1.82
CA LYS A 123 0.60 -4.60 2.64
C LYS A 123 2.03 -4.10 2.75
N ASN A 124 2.74 -4.59 3.76
CA ASN A 124 4.20 -4.52 3.83
C ASN A 124 4.80 -5.74 3.12
N ALA A 125 5.37 -5.55 1.94
CA ALA A 125 6.04 -6.59 1.17
C ALA A 125 7.56 -6.35 1.21
N ALA A 126 8.25 -7.07 2.09
CA ALA A 126 9.71 -6.98 2.26
C ALA A 126 10.21 -5.53 2.43
N SER A 127 9.59 -4.80 3.35
CA SER A 127 9.84 -3.40 3.70
C SER A 127 9.35 -2.36 2.68
N LEU A 128 8.68 -2.78 1.61
CA LEU A 128 8.03 -1.89 0.66
C LEU A 128 6.51 -1.90 0.85
N LEU A 129 5.88 -0.75 0.80
CA LEU A 129 4.43 -0.66 0.66
C LEU A 129 4.03 -1.31 -0.67
N SER A 130 2.99 -2.13 -0.68
CA SER A 130 2.59 -2.88 -1.88
C SER A 130 1.07 -3.05 -1.97
N CYS A 131 0.55 -3.00 -3.19
CA CYS A 131 -0.82 -3.42 -3.53
C CYS A 131 -0.82 -4.23 -4.82
N PHE A 132 -1.60 -5.30 -4.91
CA PHE A 132 -1.69 -6.19 -6.08
C PHE A 132 -0.33 -6.73 -6.56
N GLY A 133 0.65 -6.89 -5.66
CA GLY A 133 2.03 -7.26 -6.04
C GLY A 133 2.84 -6.14 -6.69
N HIS A 134 2.25 -4.95 -6.86
CA HIS A 134 2.98 -3.74 -7.25
C HIS A 134 3.60 -3.12 -6.02
N ASN A 135 4.92 -3.05 -6.00
CA ASN A 135 5.69 -2.46 -4.91
C ASN A 135 5.85 -0.95 -5.12
N GLY A 136 5.74 -0.21 -4.03
CA GLY A 136 6.25 1.14 -3.93
C GLY A 136 7.76 1.19 -4.11
N ILE A 137 8.35 2.33 -3.90
CA ILE A 137 9.79 2.56 -4.02
C ILE A 137 10.36 3.06 -2.69
N TRP A 138 11.66 2.94 -2.52
CA TRP A 138 12.35 3.59 -1.41
C TRP A 138 12.29 5.10 -1.57
N CYS A 139 12.19 5.86 -0.46
CA CYS A 139 12.22 7.31 -0.53
C CYS A 139 13.53 7.84 -1.14
N SER A 140 14.64 7.12 -0.96
CA SER A 140 15.93 7.41 -1.59
C SER A 140 15.89 7.33 -3.13
N ASP A 141 15.03 6.45 -3.68
CA ASP A 141 14.94 6.17 -5.11
C ASP A 141 13.85 7.00 -5.81
N ALA A 142 13.12 7.81 -5.05
CA ALA A 142 11.94 8.53 -5.55
C ALA A 142 12.25 9.70 -6.50
N GLY A 143 13.53 9.94 -6.81
CA GLY A 143 13.93 10.85 -7.89
C GLY A 143 13.50 12.31 -7.70
N ILE A 144 13.44 12.80 -6.45
CA ILE A 144 13.02 14.17 -6.14
C ILE A 144 14.09 15.25 -6.44
N GLY A 145 15.04 14.93 -7.31
CA GLY A 145 16.07 15.87 -7.76
C GLY A 145 17.23 16.13 -6.78
N PHE A 146 17.23 15.45 -5.62
CA PHE A 146 18.30 15.51 -4.63
C PHE A 146 18.85 14.11 -4.33
N HIS A 147 20.12 14.05 -3.92
CA HIS A 147 20.66 12.85 -3.29
C HIS A 147 20.02 12.71 -1.91
N VAL A 148 19.05 11.83 -1.81
CA VAL A 148 18.40 11.48 -0.55
C VAL A 148 19.25 10.43 0.14
N ALA A 149 19.53 10.62 1.43
CA ALA A 149 20.29 9.65 2.20
C ALA A 149 19.53 8.32 2.26
N GLU A 150 20.25 7.18 2.25
CA GLU A 150 19.62 5.85 2.33
C GLU A 150 18.78 5.64 3.61
N ASN A 151 19.09 6.37 4.67
CA ASN A 151 18.43 6.32 5.96
C ASN A 151 17.44 7.48 6.19
N ILE A 152 16.93 8.11 5.14
CA ILE A 152 15.95 9.19 5.28
C ILE A 152 14.67 8.68 5.98
N THR A 153 14.15 9.48 6.91
CA THR A 153 12.87 9.19 7.55
C THR A 153 11.69 9.61 6.65
N ALA A 154 10.50 9.05 6.91
CA ALA A 154 9.28 9.45 6.20
C ALA A 154 8.96 10.94 6.44
N THR A 155 9.22 11.45 7.64
CA THR A 155 9.03 12.86 7.99
C THR A 155 9.98 13.78 7.20
N ASP A 156 11.25 13.43 7.10
CA ASP A 156 12.22 14.21 6.34
C ASP A 156 11.92 14.16 4.85
N TYR A 157 11.50 13.02 4.33
CA TYR A 157 11.09 12.89 2.94
C TYR A 157 9.90 13.80 2.60
N VAL A 158 8.85 13.83 3.44
CA VAL A 158 7.72 14.76 3.25
C VAL A 158 8.16 16.22 3.34
N ARG A 159 9.09 16.55 4.25
CA ARG A 159 9.65 17.91 4.34
C ARG A 159 10.38 18.31 3.05
N LEU A 160 11.18 17.39 2.48
CA LEU A 160 11.84 17.61 1.19
C LEU A 160 10.84 17.80 0.05
N LEU A 161 9.80 16.97 -0.06
CA LEU A 161 8.74 17.11 -1.05
C LEU A 161 8.08 18.51 -1.00
N ASN A 162 7.83 19.01 0.21
CA ASN A 162 7.19 20.31 0.41
C ASN A 162 8.15 21.50 0.18
N SER A 163 9.46 21.28 0.17
CA SER A 163 10.48 22.33 -0.07
C SER A 163 10.79 22.54 -1.56
N GLN A 164 10.30 21.68 -2.45
CA GLN A 164 10.49 21.83 -3.90
C GLN A 164 9.82 23.12 -4.40
N PRO A 165 10.41 23.84 -5.35
CA PRO A 165 9.86 25.09 -5.90
C PRO A 165 8.54 24.90 -6.64
#